data_bf6592d3cfe43b98dd95da08edd7d379
#
_entry.id   bf6592d3cfe43b98dd95da08edd7d379
#
_cell.length_a   1.000
_cell.length_b   1.000
_cell.length_c   1.000
_cell.angle_alpha   90.00
_cell.angle_beta   90.00
_cell.angle_gamma   90.00
#
_symmetry.space_group_name_H-M   'P 1'
#
loop_
_entity.id
_entity.type
_entity.pdbx_description
1 polymer ?
#
loop_
_entity_poly.entity_id
_entity_poly.type
_entity_poly.pdbx_seq_one_letter_code
_entity_poly.pdbx_strand_id
1 'polypeptide(L)'
;MAVARDSAEGKSTVRRRRLDPRGTDTHTAGDSDRRDGTEAIGRTEKEAPLSPLSPLQPGTYWLTRIVLLRAVAFIYFVAFSVALHQNKQLIGEHGLLPCKSYLNSVKRYVGGRIGVAALAYTPSVLWFLDWTHMDANLDAIAVVGMALSGLVLLTGTANMLIMGLLWMLYHSLVNVGQLWYSFGWESQLLETGFLAIFLCPVWSLSQTPRRCPPSLISVWAFRWLIVRIMLGAGLIKIRGDKCWRDLTCMDYHYETQPVPNPMSYYLHHTPWWFHQFETLSNHFIELIVPFFIFMGRRMCIVNGTLQILFQVVLIISGNLSFLNWLTIIPSLACFDDASLAFLFRSGSGAKKTVLEIQKETAAGLTPAPSKGMFIRRVVNISMGILIGFLSVPVVMNLVSSKQVMNTSFDPLRIVNTYGAFGSITKERTEVIIQGTVASDPKDPSAVWEEYQFLCKPGDLYRRPCVISPYHYRLDWLMWFAAFQTYEQNEWVIHIAGRLLSNDSAVLSLMDQDPFQGRETPRWLRGEHYIYKFSKPGSTSAAQGKWWVRKRIGPYFPPVDLEGLRGYFQSRNWPHPHLREHRS
;
A
#
# COMPACT_ATOMS: atom_id res chain seq x y z
N MET A 1 5.66 8.39 60.11
CA MET A 1 6.30 9.58 60.67
C MET A 1 5.97 10.70 59.70
N ALA A 2 4.89 11.50 59.86
CA ALA A 2 4.73 12.62 60.77
C ALA A 2 5.83 13.66 60.52
N VAL A 3 5.59 14.87 60.17
CA VAL A 3 4.85 16.03 60.59
C VAL A 3 5.37 17.19 59.70
N ALA A 4 4.65 18.00 59.14
CA ALA A 4 3.77 19.14 59.36
C ALA A 4 4.33 20.44 58.78
N ARG A 5 3.47 21.17 58.08
CA ARG A 5 3.11 22.60 58.18
C ARG A 5 4.21 23.65 58.20
N ASP A 6 4.12 24.68 57.31
CA ASP A 6 3.37 25.86 57.62
C ASP A 6 3.19 26.84 56.45
N SER A 7 2.19 27.62 56.55
CA SER A 7 1.58 28.61 55.72
C SER A 7 2.41 29.90 55.55
N ALA A 8 2.19 30.64 54.46
CA ALA A 8 2.04 32.10 54.49
C ALA A 8 1.33 32.66 53.26
N GLU A 9 0.28 33.39 53.54
CA GLU A 9 -0.55 34.23 52.65
C GLU A 9 0.20 35.41 52.07
N GLY A 10 -0.21 35.88 50.91
CA GLY A 10 0.17 37.16 50.34
C GLY A 10 -0.87 37.66 49.34
N LYS A 11 -1.86 38.41 49.86
CA LYS A 11 -2.84 39.21 49.11
C LYS A 11 -2.15 40.41 48.45
N SER A 12 -2.58 40.80 47.25
CA SER A 12 -2.73 42.23 46.82
C SER A 12 -3.30 42.26 45.41
N THR A 13 -4.48 42.60 45.24
CA THR A 13 -5.20 43.89 45.00
C THR A 13 -5.37 44.24 43.52
N VAL A 14 -6.63 44.19 43.20
CA VAL A 14 -7.34 44.67 42.00
C VAL A 14 -7.15 46.18 41.84
N ARG A 15 -6.93 46.67 40.61
CA ARG A 15 -7.17 48.08 40.24
C ARG A 15 -8.00 48.15 38.96
N ARG A 16 -9.33 48.33 39.20
CA ARG A 16 -10.29 48.89 38.24
C ARG A 16 -9.99 50.38 38.06
N ARG A 17 -9.94 50.87 36.82
CA ARG A 17 -10.22 52.29 36.52
C ARG A 17 -11.41 52.36 35.58
N ARG A 18 -12.50 52.85 36.13
CA ARG A 18 -13.63 53.53 35.47
C ARG A 18 -13.24 54.96 35.24
N LEU A 19 -13.63 55.56 34.11
CA LEU A 19 -14.00 56.97 34.00
C LEU A 19 -14.92 57.15 32.78
N ASP A 20 -16.11 57.61 33.08
CA ASP A 20 -17.16 58.19 32.27
C ASP A 20 -17.13 59.72 32.47
N PRO A 21 -18.07 60.49 31.94
CA PRO A 21 -18.24 61.07 30.61
C PRO A 21 -18.40 62.61 30.65
N ARG A 22 -18.91 63.19 29.56
CA ARG A 22 -19.40 64.59 29.34
C ARG A 22 -18.43 65.49 28.58
N GLY A 23 -18.85 66.30 27.63
CA GLY A 23 -20.17 66.79 27.20
C GLY A 23 -20.01 67.84 26.15
N THR A 24 -21.09 68.03 25.47
CA THR A 24 -21.77 69.24 25.02
C THR A 24 -21.25 69.99 23.77
N ASP A 25 -22.13 69.96 22.76
CA ASP A 25 -22.82 71.09 22.06
C ASP A 25 -21.96 72.10 21.29
N THR A 26 -22.28 72.47 20.05
CA THR A 26 -23.45 73.26 19.59
C THR A 26 -23.39 73.46 18.06
N HIS A 27 -24.56 73.41 17.41
CA HIS A 27 -25.13 74.25 16.32
C HIS A 27 -24.25 74.82 15.23
N THR A 28 -24.65 74.68 13.94
CA THR A 28 -25.66 75.52 13.28
C THR A 28 -26.00 75.06 11.85
N ALA A 29 -27.22 75.40 11.48
CA ALA A 29 -27.95 75.13 10.24
C ALA A 29 -27.55 75.95 9.03
N GLY A 30 -28.07 75.56 7.85
CA GLY A 30 -28.20 76.37 6.60
C GLY A 30 -28.19 75.47 5.42
N ASP A 31 -29.21 75.07 4.85
CA ASP A 31 -30.30 75.46 3.98
C ASP A 31 -29.95 75.44 2.50
N SER A 32 -30.87 74.73 1.75
CA SER A 32 -31.29 74.87 0.35
C SER A 32 -30.20 74.83 -0.78
N ASP A 33 -30.33 74.15 -1.87
CA ASP A 33 -31.40 74.18 -2.86
C ASP A 33 -31.16 73.11 -3.97
N ARG A 34 -32.25 72.77 -4.64
CA ARG A 34 -32.45 71.93 -5.82
C ARG A 34 -31.51 72.14 -6.99
N ARG A 35 -31.19 71.07 -7.73
CA ARG A 35 -31.69 70.85 -9.13
C ARG A 35 -31.15 69.57 -9.76
N ASP A 36 -32.06 68.96 -10.56
CA ASP A 36 -31.95 67.93 -11.58
C ASP A 36 -30.63 67.82 -12.37
N GLY A 37 -30.34 66.56 -12.75
CA GLY A 37 -29.43 66.22 -13.82
C GLY A 37 -29.16 64.74 -13.98
N THR A 38 -30.05 64.06 -14.75
CA THR A 38 -29.84 62.73 -15.30
C THR A 38 -28.53 62.64 -16.07
N GLU A 39 -27.65 61.71 -15.68
CA GLU A 39 -26.72 61.10 -16.64
C GLU A 39 -26.28 59.71 -16.12
N ALA A 40 -26.65 58.69 -16.88
CA ALA A 40 -26.18 57.33 -16.70
C ALA A 40 -24.74 57.20 -17.17
N ILE A 41 -23.83 56.97 -16.25
CA ILE A 41 -22.45 56.54 -16.58
C ILE A 41 -22.20 55.23 -15.85
N GLY A 42 -22.04 54.16 -16.65
CA GLY A 42 -21.66 52.84 -16.18
C GLY A 42 -20.43 52.86 -15.30
N ARG A 43 -20.62 52.59 -14.02
CA ARG A 43 -19.54 52.19 -13.14
C ARG A 43 -19.21 50.72 -13.41
N THR A 44 -18.18 50.49 -14.20
CA THR A 44 -17.38 49.27 -14.10
C THR A 44 -16.95 49.13 -12.65
N GLU A 45 -17.53 48.18 -11.95
CA GLU A 45 -16.97 47.71 -10.67
C GLU A 45 -15.56 47.23 -10.94
N LYS A 46 -14.59 48.06 -10.60
CA LYS A 46 -13.22 47.59 -10.40
C LYS A 46 -13.27 46.56 -9.29
N GLU A 47 -13.05 45.30 -9.65
CA GLU A 47 -12.77 44.24 -8.68
C GLU A 47 -11.73 44.74 -7.72
N ALA A 48 -12.13 44.88 -6.47
CA ALA A 48 -11.21 45.21 -5.38
C ALA A 48 -10.11 44.12 -5.36
N PRO A 49 -8.83 44.49 -5.18
CA PRO A 49 -7.76 43.50 -5.12
C PRO A 49 -8.10 42.49 -4.03
N LEU A 50 -8.17 41.21 -4.41
CA LEU A 50 -8.43 40.09 -3.50
C LEU A 50 -7.50 40.22 -2.29
N SER A 51 -8.06 40.57 -1.14
CA SER A 51 -7.37 40.56 0.13
C SER A 51 -6.67 39.21 0.29
N PRO A 52 -5.41 39.14 0.75
CA PRO A 52 -4.73 37.91 0.96
C PRO A 52 -5.61 37.00 1.86
N LEU A 53 -6.01 35.84 1.34
CA LEU A 53 -6.88 34.89 2.05
C LEU A 53 -6.26 34.62 3.42
N SER A 54 -7.04 34.87 4.47
CA SER A 54 -6.63 34.59 5.85
C SER A 54 -6.07 33.17 5.94
N PRO A 55 -4.96 32.93 6.67
CA PRO A 55 -4.38 31.59 6.79
C PRO A 55 -5.38 30.63 7.44
N LEU A 56 -5.39 29.38 6.97
CA LEU A 56 -6.23 28.31 7.57
C LEU A 56 -5.82 28.08 9.02
N GLN A 57 -6.81 27.89 9.89
CA GLN A 57 -6.57 27.57 11.29
C GLN A 57 -6.15 26.10 11.45
N PRO A 58 -5.24 25.79 12.40
CA PRO A 58 -4.83 24.44 12.70
C PRO A 58 -5.93 23.63 13.39
N GLY A 59 -5.82 22.29 13.33
CA GLY A 59 -6.68 21.38 14.09
C GLY A 59 -7.93 20.90 13.35
N THR A 60 -8.12 21.28 12.08
CA THR A 60 -9.16 20.69 11.19
C THR A 60 -8.53 19.81 10.13
N TYR A 61 -9.31 18.86 9.54
CA TYR A 61 -8.81 17.81 8.67
C TYR A 61 -9.64 17.65 7.38
N TRP A 62 -10.25 18.72 6.88
CA TRP A 62 -11.05 18.71 5.66
C TRP A 62 -10.22 18.48 4.40
N LEU A 63 -9.11 19.23 4.25
CA LEU A 63 -8.15 19.05 3.15
C LEU A 63 -7.40 17.73 3.31
N THR A 64 -7.03 17.38 4.54
CA THR A 64 -6.39 16.12 4.88
C THR A 64 -7.24 14.93 4.42
N ARG A 65 -8.57 14.98 4.63
CA ARG A 65 -9.49 13.94 4.14
C ARG A 65 -9.42 13.80 2.63
N ILE A 66 -9.43 14.90 1.88
CA ILE A 66 -9.37 14.86 0.40
C ILE A 66 -8.06 14.21 -0.05
N VAL A 67 -6.93 14.58 0.57
CA VAL A 67 -5.62 14.00 0.26
C VAL A 67 -5.58 12.51 0.60
N LEU A 68 -6.05 12.12 1.78
CA LEU A 68 -6.13 10.71 2.20
C LEU A 68 -6.98 9.88 1.24
N LEU A 69 -8.18 10.34 0.88
CA LEU A 69 -9.06 9.59 -0.02
C LEU A 69 -8.48 9.43 -1.42
N ARG A 70 -7.84 10.48 -1.97
CA ARG A 70 -7.14 10.38 -3.26
C ARG A 70 -5.96 9.42 -3.19
N ALA A 71 -5.18 9.46 -2.11
CA ALA A 71 -4.04 8.58 -1.94
C ALA A 71 -4.47 7.11 -1.80
N VAL A 72 -5.52 6.81 -1.01
CA VAL A 72 -6.10 5.46 -0.92
C VAL A 72 -6.64 5.01 -2.28
N ALA A 73 -7.36 5.88 -2.99
CA ALA A 73 -7.90 5.58 -4.31
C ALA A 73 -6.80 5.29 -5.34
N PHE A 74 -5.67 6.01 -5.29
CA PHE A 74 -4.50 5.72 -6.12
C PHE A 74 -3.98 4.30 -5.89
N ILE A 75 -3.83 3.88 -4.63
CA ILE A 75 -3.36 2.53 -4.32
C ILE A 75 -4.37 1.47 -4.77
N TYR A 76 -5.67 1.68 -4.53
CA TYR A 76 -6.69 0.77 -5.05
C TYR A 76 -6.66 0.66 -6.58
N PHE A 77 -6.50 1.79 -7.28
CA PHE A 77 -6.40 1.80 -8.73
C PHE A 77 -5.23 0.94 -9.21
N VAL A 78 -4.04 1.10 -8.62
CA VAL A 78 -2.86 0.26 -8.93
C VAL A 78 -3.13 -1.20 -8.57
N ALA A 79 -3.69 -1.49 -7.39
CA ALA A 79 -3.95 -2.84 -6.92
C ALA A 79 -4.95 -3.59 -7.81
N PHE A 80 -6.03 -2.93 -8.24
CA PHE A 80 -6.98 -3.51 -9.19
C PHE A 80 -6.41 -3.61 -10.61
N SER A 81 -5.52 -2.70 -11.03
CA SER A 81 -4.78 -2.82 -12.29
C SER A 81 -3.88 -4.07 -12.30
N VAL A 82 -3.14 -4.32 -11.21
CA VAL A 82 -2.36 -5.56 -11.03
C VAL A 82 -3.26 -6.80 -11.10
N ALA A 83 -4.43 -6.73 -10.45
CA ALA A 83 -5.41 -7.82 -10.47
C ALA A 83 -5.94 -8.09 -11.89
N LEU A 84 -6.32 -7.06 -12.62
CA LEU A 84 -6.86 -7.18 -13.98
C LEU A 84 -5.86 -7.84 -14.95
N HIS A 85 -4.59 -7.48 -14.85
CA HIS A 85 -3.56 -7.98 -15.76
C HIS A 85 -3.07 -9.40 -15.42
N GLN A 86 -3.15 -9.83 -14.13
CA GLN A 86 -2.46 -11.04 -13.70
C GLN A 86 -3.39 -12.12 -13.11
N ASN A 87 -4.61 -11.79 -12.65
CA ASN A 87 -5.43 -12.74 -11.91
C ASN A 87 -5.88 -13.94 -12.75
N LYS A 88 -6.21 -13.76 -14.02
CA LYS A 88 -6.61 -14.89 -14.87
C LYS A 88 -5.51 -15.93 -14.99
N GLN A 89 -4.28 -15.49 -15.17
CA GLN A 89 -3.12 -16.37 -15.30
C GLN A 89 -2.75 -17.06 -13.99
N LEU A 90 -3.00 -16.40 -12.85
CA LEU A 90 -2.63 -16.89 -11.53
C LEU A 90 -3.74 -17.69 -10.85
N ILE A 91 -4.97 -17.18 -10.84
CA ILE A 91 -6.10 -17.75 -10.10
C ILE A 91 -7.37 -17.97 -10.92
N GLY A 92 -7.35 -17.69 -12.22
CA GLY A 92 -8.47 -17.91 -13.13
C GLY A 92 -8.81 -19.39 -13.33
N GLU A 93 -9.73 -19.69 -14.23
CA GLU A 93 -10.19 -21.07 -14.51
C GLU A 93 -9.05 -21.99 -14.92
N HIS A 94 -8.13 -21.48 -15.73
CA HIS A 94 -6.91 -22.13 -16.18
C HIS A 94 -5.65 -21.52 -15.57
N GLY A 95 -5.77 -20.86 -14.41
CA GLY A 95 -4.63 -20.26 -13.71
C GLY A 95 -3.73 -21.28 -13.04
N LEU A 96 -2.58 -20.81 -12.53
CA LEU A 96 -1.63 -21.68 -11.80
C LEU A 96 -2.22 -22.25 -10.51
N LEU A 97 -3.07 -21.49 -9.80
CA LEU A 97 -3.81 -21.93 -8.60
C LEU A 97 -5.27 -21.48 -8.70
N PRO A 98 -6.15 -22.22 -9.40
CA PRO A 98 -7.51 -21.79 -9.67
C PRO A 98 -8.33 -21.51 -8.41
N CYS A 99 -8.89 -20.31 -8.29
CA CYS A 99 -9.69 -19.90 -7.14
C CYS A 99 -10.99 -20.72 -7.00
N LYS A 100 -11.54 -21.23 -8.10
CA LYS A 100 -12.69 -22.15 -8.11
C LYS A 100 -12.40 -23.43 -7.32
N SER A 101 -11.22 -24.01 -7.51
CA SER A 101 -10.77 -25.20 -6.77
C SER A 101 -10.61 -24.91 -5.27
N TYR A 102 -10.05 -23.76 -4.94
CA TYR A 102 -9.93 -23.28 -3.57
C TYR A 102 -11.30 -23.09 -2.92
N LEU A 103 -12.23 -22.38 -3.56
CA LEU A 103 -13.59 -22.17 -3.05
C LEU A 103 -14.35 -23.51 -2.87
N ASN A 104 -14.19 -24.46 -3.79
CA ASN A 104 -14.75 -25.80 -3.66
C ASN A 104 -14.17 -26.54 -2.44
N SER A 105 -12.90 -26.39 -2.16
CA SER A 105 -12.26 -26.99 -0.98
C SER A 105 -12.77 -26.36 0.31
N VAL A 106 -12.90 -25.03 0.36
CA VAL A 106 -13.52 -24.32 1.49
C VAL A 106 -14.97 -24.77 1.68
N LYS A 107 -15.77 -24.84 0.60
CA LYS A 107 -17.17 -25.30 0.66
C LYS A 107 -17.27 -26.71 1.26
N ARG A 108 -16.41 -27.65 0.86
CA ARG A 108 -16.37 -29.01 1.45
C ARG A 108 -15.99 -28.97 2.92
N TYR A 109 -15.01 -28.17 3.30
CA TYR A 109 -14.54 -28.03 4.69
C TYR A 109 -15.63 -27.50 5.62
N VAL A 110 -16.45 -26.53 5.19
CA VAL A 110 -17.53 -25.95 5.99
C VAL A 110 -18.87 -26.68 5.90
N GLY A 111 -18.88 -27.93 5.45
CA GLY A 111 -20.09 -28.80 5.44
C GLY A 111 -20.92 -28.73 4.16
N GLY A 112 -20.35 -28.34 3.03
CA GLY A 112 -20.95 -28.46 1.69
C GLY A 112 -21.96 -27.40 1.30
N ARG A 113 -22.32 -26.49 2.20
CA ARG A 113 -23.29 -25.39 1.94
C ARG A 113 -22.63 -24.02 1.97
N ILE A 114 -23.06 -23.14 1.07
CA ILE A 114 -22.67 -21.73 1.09
C ILE A 114 -23.53 -21.04 2.14
N GLY A 115 -22.93 -20.57 3.22
CA GLY A 115 -23.60 -19.90 4.33
C GLY A 115 -22.65 -19.03 5.14
N VAL A 116 -23.09 -18.63 6.34
CA VAL A 116 -22.31 -17.77 7.24
C VAL A 116 -20.93 -18.36 7.55
N ALA A 117 -20.83 -19.69 7.70
CA ALA A 117 -19.54 -20.36 7.96
C ALA A 117 -18.53 -20.20 6.79
N ALA A 118 -19.00 -20.31 5.54
CA ALA A 118 -18.16 -20.10 4.36
C ALA A 118 -17.70 -18.63 4.26
N LEU A 119 -18.60 -17.68 4.51
CA LEU A 119 -18.29 -16.26 4.53
C LEU A 119 -17.37 -15.87 5.68
N ALA A 120 -17.53 -16.48 6.86
CA ALA A 120 -16.65 -16.23 7.99
C ALA A 120 -15.23 -16.78 7.75
N TYR A 121 -15.11 -17.90 7.03
CA TYR A 121 -13.82 -18.51 6.70
C TYR A 121 -13.12 -17.80 5.54
N THR A 122 -13.86 -17.47 4.48
CA THR A 122 -13.34 -16.80 3.27
C THR A 122 -14.33 -15.72 2.84
N PRO A 123 -14.25 -14.50 3.41
CA PRO A 123 -15.12 -13.39 3.02
C PRO A 123 -14.86 -13.00 1.56
N SER A 124 -15.77 -13.30 0.65
CA SER A 124 -15.66 -12.98 -0.77
C SER A 124 -17.02 -12.83 -1.41
N VAL A 125 -17.16 -11.86 -2.32
CA VAL A 125 -18.35 -11.69 -3.16
C VAL A 125 -18.49 -12.82 -4.18
N LEU A 126 -17.43 -13.55 -4.48
CA LEU A 126 -17.44 -14.66 -5.43
C LEU A 126 -18.38 -15.81 -5.00
N TRP A 127 -18.72 -15.92 -3.71
CA TRP A 127 -19.72 -16.88 -3.24
C TRP A 127 -21.11 -16.66 -3.84
N PHE A 128 -21.42 -15.43 -4.26
CA PHE A 128 -22.72 -15.04 -4.78
C PHE A 128 -22.76 -14.92 -6.31
N LEU A 129 -21.63 -15.21 -6.99
CA LEU A 129 -21.49 -15.13 -8.43
C LEU A 129 -21.52 -16.55 -9.05
N ASP A 130 -21.80 -16.63 -10.34
CA ASP A 130 -21.74 -17.88 -11.09
C ASP A 130 -20.30 -18.31 -11.38
N TRP A 131 -19.92 -19.47 -10.89
CA TRP A 131 -18.56 -20.00 -11.06
C TRP A 131 -18.30 -20.66 -12.42
N THR A 132 -19.28 -20.69 -13.32
CA THR A 132 -19.08 -21.15 -14.70
C THR A 132 -18.27 -20.15 -15.52
N HIS A 133 -18.25 -18.87 -15.11
CA HIS A 133 -17.56 -17.77 -15.76
C HIS A 133 -16.59 -17.08 -14.79
N MET A 134 -15.71 -17.84 -14.14
CA MET A 134 -14.84 -17.30 -13.08
C MET A 134 -13.89 -16.21 -13.58
N ASP A 135 -13.32 -16.38 -14.77
CA ASP A 135 -12.41 -15.36 -15.37
C ASP A 135 -13.13 -14.03 -15.60
N ALA A 136 -14.38 -14.07 -16.08
CA ALA A 136 -15.20 -12.86 -16.26
C ALA A 136 -15.55 -12.21 -14.92
N ASN A 137 -15.80 -13.00 -13.87
CA ASN A 137 -16.04 -12.50 -12.53
C ASN A 137 -14.81 -11.79 -11.94
N LEU A 138 -13.63 -12.35 -12.12
CA LEU A 138 -12.37 -11.74 -11.68
C LEU A 138 -12.09 -10.43 -12.41
N ASP A 139 -12.28 -10.41 -13.74
CA ASP A 139 -12.15 -9.19 -14.54
C ASP A 139 -13.18 -8.13 -14.14
N ALA A 140 -14.45 -8.51 -13.93
CA ALA A 140 -15.49 -7.58 -13.50
C ALA A 140 -15.16 -6.92 -12.15
N ILE A 141 -14.70 -7.70 -11.17
CA ILE A 141 -14.26 -7.17 -9.87
C ILE A 141 -13.12 -6.16 -10.06
N ALA A 142 -12.13 -6.50 -10.87
CA ALA A 142 -10.97 -5.63 -11.12
C ALA A 142 -11.37 -4.35 -11.86
N VAL A 143 -12.18 -4.44 -12.92
CA VAL A 143 -12.64 -3.29 -13.72
C VAL A 143 -13.52 -2.35 -12.89
N VAL A 144 -14.49 -2.89 -12.13
CA VAL A 144 -15.34 -2.08 -11.25
C VAL A 144 -14.49 -1.40 -10.17
N GLY A 145 -13.55 -2.13 -9.58
CA GLY A 145 -12.60 -1.56 -8.61
C GLY A 145 -11.75 -0.43 -9.19
N MET A 146 -11.22 -0.61 -10.42
CA MET A 146 -10.47 0.44 -11.13
C MET A 146 -11.34 1.65 -11.45
N ALA A 147 -12.56 1.45 -11.93
CA ALA A 147 -13.47 2.54 -12.29
C ALA A 147 -13.84 3.38 -11.06
N LEU A 148 -14.23 2.73 -9.96
CA LEU A 148 -14.58 3.40 -8.70
C LEU A 148 -13.39 4.13 -8.08
N SER A 149 -12.23 3.48 -8.02
CA SER A 149 -11.01 4.11 -7.49
C SER A 149 -10.52 5.24 -8.38
N GLY A 150 -10.60 5.09 -9.71
CA GLY A 150 -10.33 6.17 -10.67
C GLY A 150 -11.25 7.38 -10.48
N LEU A 151 -12.55 7.17 -10.26
CA LEU A 151 -13.51 8.22 -9.95
C LEU A 151 -13.10 9.00 -8.69
N VAL A 152 -12.81 8.30 -7.59
CA VAL A 152 -12.39 8.93 -6.32
C VAL A 152 -11.05 9.66 -6.48
N LEU A 153 -10.10 9.08 -7.21
CA LEU A 153 -8.79 9.69 -7.48
C LEU A 153 -8.92 11.02 -8.23
N LEU A 154 -9.72 11.06 -9.27
CA LEU A 154 -9.92 12.25 -10.12
C LEU A 154 -10.72 13.34 -9.40
N THR A 155 -11.85 12.97 -8.82
CA THR A 155 -12.77 13.92 -8.19
C THR A 155 -12.35 14.34 -6.77
N GLY A 156 -11.66 13.47 -6.03
CA GLY A 156 -11.40 13.64 -4.59
C GLY A 156 -12.66 13.54 -3.73
N THR A 157 -13.74 12.97 -4.29
CA THR A 157 -15.02 12.77 -3.60
C THR A 157 -15.28 11.29 -3.39
N ALA A 158 -15.77 10.93 -2.22
CA ALA A 158 -16.20 9.57 -1.91
C ALA A 158 -17.28 9.59 -0.83
N ASN A 159 -18.07 8.53 -0.79
CA ASN A 159 -18.97 8.23 0.30
C ASN A 159 -18.68 6.83 0.89
N MET A 160 -19.33 6.50 2.01
CA MET A 160 -19.10 5.22 2.68
C MET A 160 -19.43 4.01 1.78
N LEU A 161 -20.38 4.15 0.85
CA LEU A 161 -20.76 3.06 -0.05
C LEU A 161 -19.66 2.77 -1.06
N ILE A 162 -19.12 3.81 -1.71
CA ILE A 162 -18.03 3.66 -2.69
C ILE A 162 -16.79 3.06 -2.01
N MET A 163 -16.39 3.61 -0.85
CA MET A 163 -15.21 3.12 -0.15
C MET A 163 -15.45 1.71 0.43
N GLY A 164 -16.65 1.44 0.93
CA GLY A 164 -17.05 0.11 1.40
C GLY A 164 -17.05 -0.92 0.28
N LEU A 165 -17.54 -0.55 -0.91
CA LEU A 165 -17.52 -1.43 -2.08
C LEU A 165 -16.08 -1.70 -2.56
N LEU A 166 -15.22 -0.68 -2.64
CA LEU A 166 -13.80 -0.87 -2.97
C LEU A 166 -13.12 -1.83 -1.99
N TRP A 167 -13.37 -1.64 -0.69
CA TRP A 167 -12.85 -2.53 0.34
C TRP A 167 -13.34 -3.97 0.18
N MET A 168 -14.65 -4.15 -0.05
CA MET A 168 -15.27 -5.47 -0.20
C MET A 168 -14.78 -6.20 -1.47
N LEU A 169 -14.65 -5.50 -2.59
CA LEU A 169 -14.14 -6.07 -3.85
C LEU A 169 -12.68 -6.51 -3.68
N TYR A 170 -11.83 -5.67 -3.07
CA TYR A 170 -10.43 -6.03 -2.87
C TYR A 170 -10.26 -7.14 -1.84
N HIS A 171 -11.03 -7.10 -0.75
CA HIS A 171 -11.08 -8.15 0.26
C HIS A 171 -11.43 -9.51 -0.36
N SER A 172 -12.36 -9.50 -1.32
CA SER A 172 -12.75 -10.72 -2.06
C SER A 172 -11.59 -11.32 -2.84
N LEU A 173 -10.80 -10.50 -3.55
CA LEU A 173 -9.63 -10.96 -4.28
C LEU A 173 -8.53 -11.49 -3.36
N VAL A 174 -8.25 -10.79 -2.26
CA VAL A 174 -7.22 -11.18 -1.29
C VAL A 174 -7.51 -12.55 -0.70
N ASN A 175 -8.77 -12.83 -0.36
CA ASN A 175 -9.13 -14.10 0.29
C ASN A 175 -9.10 -15.31 -0.65
N VAL A 176 -9.37 -15.12 -1.95
CA VAL A 176 -9.28 -16.22 -2.92
C VAL A 176 -7.94 -16.29 -3.63
N GLY A 177 -7.10 -15.27 -3.46
CA GLY A 177 -5.82 -15.13 -4.13
C GLY A 177 -4.72 -16.07 -3.63
N GLN A 178 -5.00 -16.82 -2.56
CA GLN A 178 -4.10 -17.82 -1.98
C GLN A 178 -2.68 -17.23 -1.76
N LEU A 179 -1.64 -17.94 -2.13
CA LEU A 179 -0.28 -17.47 -1.91
C LEU A 179 0.12 -16.25 -2.78
N TRP A 180 -0.57 -16.00 -3.91
CA TRP A 180 -0.33 -14.82 -4.74
C TRP A 180 -0.69 -13.50 -4.03
N TYR A 181 -1.55 -13.56 -3.01
CA TYR A 181 -2.02 -12.44 -2.21
C TYR A 181 -1.61 -12.55 -0.72
N SER A 182 -0.53 -13.30 -0.41
CA SER A 182 -0.06 -13.52 0.96
C SER A 182 0.89 -12.44 1.50
N PHE A 183 1.11 -11.36 0.76
CA PHE A 183 2.03 -10.30 1.14
C PHE A 183 1.44 -9.32 2.17
N GLY A 184 2.31 -8.72 3.00
CA GLY A 184 1.89 -7.79 4.05
C GLY A 184 1.17 -6.55 3.55
N TRP A 185 1.48 -6.07 2.34
CA TRP A 185 0.79 -4.90 1.76
C TRP A 185 -0.67 -5.16 1.41
N GLU A 186 -1.09 -6.41 1.20
CA GLU A 186 -2.48 -6.76 0.97
C GLU A 186 -3.32 -6.48 2.22
N SER A 187 -2.88 -6.98 3.37
CA SER A 187 -3.54 -6.73 4.67
C SER A 187 -3.48 -5.24 5.04
N GLN A 188 -2.38 -4.56 4.73
CA GLN A 188 -2.24 -3.13 4.98
C GLN A 188 -3.22 -2.30 4.13
N LEU A 189 -3.44 -2.68 2.86
CA LEU A 189 -4.44 -2.02 2.02
C LEU A 189 -5.86 -2.25 2.53
N LEU A 190 -6.17 -3.46 2.99
CA LEU A 190 -7.47 -3.77 3.58
C LEU A 190 -7.72 -2.94 4.85
N GLU A 191 -6.76 -2.84 5.75
CA GLU A 191 -6.88 -2.01 6.95
C GLU A 191 -7.00 -0.52 6.61
N THR A 192 -6.13 -0.01 5.73
CA THR A 192 -6.15 1.40 5.30
C THR A 192 -7.48 1.76 4.63
N GLY A 193 -7.99 0.88 3.77
CA GLY A 193 -9.27 1.03 3.10
C GLY A 193 -10.46 0.99 4.06
N PHE A 194 -10.44 0.11 5.05
CA PHE A 194 -11.47 0.06 6.10
C PHE A 194 -11.52 1.38 6.87
N LEU A 195 -10.39 1.92 7.29
CA LEU A 195 -10.33 3.22 7.97
C LEU A 195 -10.86 4.36 7.10
N ALA A 196 -10.59 4.31 5.79
CA ALA A 196 -11.03 5.34 4.85
C ALA A 196 -12.57 5.39 4.70
N ILE A 197 -13.29 4.29 4.91
CA ILE A 197 -14.76 4.26 4.91
C ILE A 197 -15.31 5.28 5.91
N PHE A 198 -14.74 5.34 7.11
CA PHE A 198 -15.22 6.19 8.20
C PHE A 198 -14.80 7.67 8.08
N LEU A 199 -13.90 8.00 7.15
CA LEU A 199 -13.63 9.40 6.80
C LEU A 199 -14.76 10.00 5.95
N CYS A 200 -15.55 9.16 5.27
CA CYS A 200 -16.54 9.58 4.29
C CYS A 200 -17.92 9.88 4.92
N PRO A 201 -18.73 10.75 4.30
CA PRO A 201 -20.15 10.82 4.56
C PRO A 201 -20.85 9.55 4.03
N VAL A 202 -22.05 9.23 4.56
CA VAL A 202 -22.80 8.03 4.15
C VAL A 202 -23.19 8.10 2.65
N TRP A 203 -23.81 9.21 2.23
CA TRP A 203 -24.39 9.34 0.88
C TRP A 203 -23.79 10.47 0.05
N SER A 204 -23.34 11.55 0.68
CA SER A 204 -22.90 12.76 -0.03
C SER A 204 -21.60 12.54 -0.80
N LEU A 205 -21.55 13.07 -2.02
CA LEU A 205 -20.33 13.11 -2.85
C LEU A 205 -19.65 14.49 -2.80
N SER A 206 -20.02 15.36 -1.85
CA SER A 206 -19.31 16.63 -1.65
C SER A 206 -17.91 16.41 -1.07
N GLN A 207 -16.92 17.15 -1.58
CA GLN A 207 -15.56 17.15 -1.01
C GLN A 207 -15.53 17.64 0.44
N THR A 208 -16.39 18.62 0.77
CA THR A 208 -16.45 19.28 2.08
C THR A 208 -17.91 19.36 2.60
N PRO A 209 -18.57 18.22 2.89
CA PRO A 209 -19.95 18.21 3.36
C PRO A 209 -20.01 18.83 4.78
N ARG A 210 -20.55 20.04 4.91
CA ARG A 210 -20.57 20.85 6.17
C ARG A 210 -21.14 20.09 7.38
N ARG A 211 -22.12 19.20 7.16
CA ARG A 211 -22.75 18.37 8.21
C ARG A 211 -21.95 17.13 8.60
N CYS A 212 -20.83 16.85 7.93
CA CYS A 212 -20.03 15.66 8.12
C CYS A 212 -18.53 16.01 8.25
N PRO A 213 -18.11 16.66 9.35
CA PRO A 213 -16.69 16.94 9.58
C PRO A 213 -15.89 15.64 9.68
N PRO A 214 -14.61 15.62 9.25
CA PRO A 214 -13.75 14.48 9.46
C PRO A 214 -13.66 14.09 10.92
N SER A 215 -13.83 12.80 11.21
CA SER A 215 -13.77 12.28 12.57
C SER A 215 -12.33 12.27 13.09
N LEU A 216 -12.10 12.85 14.25
CA LEU A 216 -10.80 12.75 14.93
C LEU A 216 -10.46 11.30 15.29
N ILE A 217 -11.47 10.47 15.58
CA ILE A 217 -11.25 9.02 15.85
C ILE A 217 -10.66 8.36 14.61
N SER A 218 -11.19 8.64 13.41
CA SER A 218 -10.64 8.10 12.17
C SER A 218 -9.22 8.61 11.90
N VAL A 219 -8.94 9.90 12.14
CA VAL A 219 -7.59 10.47 12.00
C VAL A 219 -6.61 9.78 12.97
N TRP A 220 -7.01 9.58 14.23
CA TRP A 220 -6.19 8.88 15.20
C TRP A 220 -6.00 7.39 14.87
N ALA A 221 -6.99 6.74 14.26
CA ALA A 221 -6.86 5.37 13.78
C ALA A 221 -5.77 5.25 12.70
N PHE A 222 -5.68 6.19 11.74
CA PHE A 222 -4.57 6.25 10.79
C PHE A 222 -3.22 6.52 11.47
N ARG A 223 -3.17 7.42 12.45
CA ARG A 223 -1.94 7.66 13.25
C ARG A 223 -1.52 6.41 14.01
N TRP A 224 -2.46 5.69 14.57
CA TRP A 224 -2.20 4.41 15.24
C TRP A 224 -1.68 3.35 14.26
N LEU A 225 -2.20 3.34 13.04
CA LEU A 225 -1.72 2.44 11.98
C LEU A 225 -0.23 2.70 11.68
N ILE A 226 0.20 3.95 11.43
CA ILE A 226 1.62 4.22 11.15
C ILE A 226 2.53 3.90 12.34
N VAL A 227 2.10 4.15 13.57
CA VAL A 227 2.85 3.75 14.78
C VAL A 227 3.09 2.23 14.78
N ARG A 228 2.03 1.44 14.52
CA ARG A 228 2.15 -0.04 14.51
C ARG A 228 3.02 -0.55 13.36
N ILE A 229 2.91 0.04 12.17
CA ILE A 229 3.76 -0.32 11.03
C ILE A 229 5.23 -0.09 11.37
N MET A 230 5.57 1.09 11.85
CA MET A 230 6.96 1.47 12.12
C MET A 230 7.54 0.68 13.31
N LEU A 231 6.85 0.64 14.43
CA LEU A 231 7.33 -0.13 15.59
C LEU A 231 7.39 -1.63 15.27
N GLY A 232 6.45 -2.16 14.49
CA GLY A 232 6.49 -3.56 14.06
C GLY A 232 7.72 -3.86 13.23
N ALA A 233 8.04 -3.01 12.25
CA ALA A 233 9.21 -3.15 11.40
C ALA A 233 10.52 -2.97 12.18
N GLY A 234 10.61 -1.97 13.05
CA GLY A 234 11.81 -1.71 13.84
C GLY A 234 12.09 -2.79 14.88
N LEU A 235 11.08 -3.24 15.61
CA LEU A 235 11.23 -4.26 16.65
C LEU A 235 11.62 -5.63 16.07
N ILE A 236 11.04 -6.03 14.92
CA ILE A 236 11.40 -7.30 14.29
C ILE A 236 12.84 -7.29 13.78
N LYS A 237 13.35 -6.16 13.31
CA LYS A 237 14.75 -5.99 12.89
C LYS A 237 15.71 -6.13 14.07
N ILE A 238 15.45 -5.42 15.17
CA ILE A 238 16.30 -5.50 16.38
C ILE A 238 16.32 -6.92 16.97
N ARG A 239 15.20 -7.65 16.90
CA ARG A 239 15.08 -9.03 17.37
C ARG A 239 15.59 -10.06 16.36
N GLY A 240 15.63 -9.71 15.10
CA GLY A 240 16.00 -10.57 13.98
C GLY A 240 17.51 -10.72 13.82
N ASP A 241 17.98 -10.64 12.59
CA ASP A 241 19.38 -10.88 12.25
C ASP A 241 20.34 -9.95 12.98
N LYS A 242 21.49 -10.52 13.33
CA LYS A 242 22.57 -9.80 14.02
C LYS A 242 23.05 -8.58 13.23
N CYS A 243 23.02 -8.63 11.89
CA CYS A 243 23.49 -7.55 11.03
C CYS A 243 22.74 -6.22 11.27
N TRP A 244 21.48 -6.24 11.74
CA TRP A 244 20.75 -5.03 12.12
C TRP A 244 21.36 -4.35 13.34
N ARG A 245 21.78 -5.15 14.32
CA ARG A 245 22.44 -4.64 15.55
C ARG A 245 23.87 -4.23 15.29
N ASP A 246 24.56 -4.93 14.38
CA ASP A 246 25.94 -4.64 13.97
C ASP A 246 26.02 -3.53 12.90
N LEU A 247 24.88 -2.99 12.46
CA LEU A 247 24.73 -1.95 11.43
C LEU A 247 25.31 -2.34 10.06
N THR A 248 25.26 -3.61 9.69
CA THR A 248 25.86 -4.16 8.45
C THR A 248 24.83 -4.73 7.49
N CYS A 249 23.53 -4.68 7.81
CA CYS A 249 22.50 -5.27 6.95
C CYS A 249 22.41 -4.63 5.57
N MET A 250 22.72 -3.34 5.45
CA MET A 250 22.66 -2.65 4.16
C MET A 250 23.77 -3.08 3.19
N ASP A 251 24.84 -3.73 3.66
CA ASP A 251 25.86 -4.35 2.82
C ASP A 251 25.28 -5.45 1.90
N TYR A 252 24.14 -6.03 2.28
CA TYR A 252 23.48 -7.12 1.56
C TYR A 252 22.12 -6.75 0.98
N HIS A 253 21.39 -5.85 1.64
CA HIS A 253 19.98 -5.58 1.37
C HIS A 253 19.69 -5.22 -0.11
N TYR A 254 20.47 -4.34 -0.69
CA TYR A 254 20.23 -3.82 -2.02
C TYR A 254 20.35 -4.88 -3.11
N GLU A 255 21.29 -5.82 -2.94
CA GLU A 255 21.52 -6.92 -3.86
C GLU A 255 20.48 -8.03 -3.68
N THR A 256 20.05 -8.27 -2.44
CA THR A 256 19.21 -9.43 -2.07
C THR A 256 17.71 -9.13 -2.02
N GLN A 257 17.27 -7.88 -2.17
CA GLN A 257 15.85 -7.53 -2.20
C GLN A 257 15.12 -8.21 -3.38
N PRO A 258 13.79 -8.47 -3.31
CA PRO A 258 13.08 -9.29 -4.29
C PRO A 258 13.25 -8.83 -5.73
N VAL A 259 12.98 -7.56 -6.02
CA VAL A 259 13.11 -6.97 -7.36
C VAL A 259 13.92 -5.68 -7.24
N PRO A 260 15.25 -5.73 -7.37
CA PRO A 260 16.09 -4.54 -7.33
C PRO A 260 15.76 -3.57 -8.48
N ASN A 261 15.99 -2.28 -8.24
CA ASN A 261 15.94 -1.25 -9.28
C ASN A 261 17.35 -0.73 -9.60
N PRO A 262 17.53 0.15 -10.60
CA PRO A 262 18.86 0.65 -10.93
C PRO A 262 19.56 1.41 -9.79
N MET A 263 18.80 2.10 -8.93
CA MET A 263 19.39 2.79 -7.76
C MET A 263 19.95 1.81 -6.73
N SER A 264 19.35 0.62 -6.60
CA SER A 264 19.86 -0.45 -5.73
C SER A 264 21.31 -0.82 -6.07
N TYR A 265 21.65 -0.85 -7.37
CA TYR A 265 23.00 -1.12 -7.83
C TYR A 265 24.00 -0.07 -7.32
N TYR A 266 23.67 1.21 -7.44
CA TYR A 266 24.55 2.28 -7.00
C TYR A 266 24.65 2.35 -5.48
N LEU A 267 23.52 2.20 -4.77
CA LEU A 267 23.49 2.20 -3.31
C LEU A 267 24.27 1.01 -2.71
N HIS A 268 24.20 -0.17 -3.34
CA HIS A 268 24.97 -1.33 -2.91
C HIS A 268 26.50 -1.10 -2.91
N HIS A 269 26.98 -0.23 -3.81
CA HIS A 269 28.41 0.06 -3.94
C HIS A 269 28.84 1.34 -3.17
N THR A 270 27.98 1.88 -2.30
CA THR A 270 28.36 2.99 -1.42
C THR A 270 29.32 2.52 -0.31
N PRO A 271 30.10 3.44 0.31
CA PRO A 271 31.05 3.08 1.34
C PRO A 271 30.37 2.49 2.59
N TRP A 272 31.06 1.63 3.32
CA TRP A 272 30.57 0.95 4.51
C TRP A 272 29.98 1.90 5.59
N TRP A 273 30.57 3.07 5.81
CA TRP A 273 30.07 4.07 6.75
C TRP A 273 28.70 4.62 6.35
N PHE A 274 28.40 4.68 5.04
CA PHE A 274 27.10 5.11 4.54
C PHE A 274 26.04 4.04 4.84
N HIS A 275 26.34 2.75 4.65
CA HIS A 275 25.46 1.64 5.03
C HIS A 275 25.16 1.62 6.54
N GLN A 276 26.16 1.92 7.37
CA GLN A 276 25.94 2.07 8.82
C GLN A 276 25.02 3.23 9.14
N PHE A 277 25.22 4.38 8.48
CA PHE A 277 24.36 5.55 8.64
C PHE A 277 22.92 5.26 8.20
N GLU A 278 22.71 4.58 7.07
CA GLU A 278 21.39 4.16 6.61
C GLU A 278 20.70 3.24 7.62
N THR A 279 21.41 2.24 8.14
CA THR A 279 20.88 1.31 9.14
C THR A 279 20.51 2.02 10.44
N LEU A 280 21.36 2.92 10.92
CA LEU A 280 21.10 3.70 12.13
C LEU A 280 19.90 4.65 11.92
N SER A 281 19.83 5.31 10.77
CA SER A 281 18.71 6.18 10.40
C SER A 281 17.39 5.39 10.34
N ASN A 282 17.43 4.18 9.78
CA ASN A 282 16.27 3.28 9.77
C ASN A 282 15.80 2.96 11.20
N HIS A 283 16.70 2.62 12.12
CA HIS A 283 16.34 2.36 13.51
C HIS A 283 15.74 3.59 14.19
N PHE A 284 16.31 4.76 13.99
CA PHE A 284 15.78 6.00 14.53
C PHE A 284 14.35 6.28 14.03
N ILE A 285 14.12 6.14 12.72
CA ILE A 285 12.82 6.43 12.10
C ILE A 285 11.77 5.40 12.50
N GLU A 286 12.12 4.13 12.63
CA GLU A 286 11.16 3.09 12.96
C GLU A 286 10.89 2.95 14.47
N LEU A 287 11.85 3.22 15.33
CA LEU A 287 11.75 2.96 16.78
C LEU A 287 11.51 4.22 17.62
N ILE A 288 11.95 5.39 17.18
CA ILE A 288 11.90 6.63 17.98
C ILE A 288 10.88 7.60 17.43
N VAL A 289 10.95 7.90 16.14
CA VAL A 289 10.08 8.89 15.49
C VAL A 289 8.57 8.61 15.66
N PRO A 290 8.06 7.36 15.67
CA PRO A 290 6.63 7.11 15.86
C PRO A 290 6.04 7.70 17.15
N PHE A 291 6.83 7.83 18.20
CA PHE A 291 6.40 8.42 19.48
C PHE A 291 6.17 9.94 19.40
N PHE A 292 6.71 10.61 18.40
CA PHE A 292 6.50 12.05 18.19
C PHE A 292 5.01 12.40 17.93
N ILE A 293 4.21 11.44 17.48
CA ILE A 293 2.76 11.60 17.29
C ILE A 293 2.07 12.03 18.59
N PHE A 294 2.57 11.58 19.75
CA PHE A 294 2.00 11.85 21.06
C PHE A 294 2.51 13.17 21.69
N MET A 295 3.51 13.82 21.09
CA MET A 295 4.17 15.01 21.62
C MET A 295 3.55 16.33 21.11
N GLY A 296 2.28 16.32 20.68
CA GLY A 296 1.55 17.47 20.21
C GLY A 296 1.73 17.75 18.70
N ARG A 297 1.03 18.80 18.23
CA ARG A 297 0.86 19.11 16.80
C ARG A 297 2.18 19.21 16.02
N ARG A 298 3.15 19.98 16.54
CA ARG A 298 4.42 20.23 15.83
C ARG A 298 5.21 18.94 15.65
N MET A 299 5.34 18.16 16.70
CA MET A 299 6.06 16.89 16.67
C MET A 299 5.33 15.83 15.82
N CYS A 300 3.99 15.84 15.82
CA CYS A 300 3.20 15.00 14.93
C CYS A 300 3.48 15.32 13.45
N ILE A 301 3.60 16.61 13.07
CA ILE A 301 3.97 17.01 11.71
C ILE A 301 5.40 16.55 11.38
N VAL A 302 6.35 16.70 12.31
CA VAL A 302 7.73 16.21 12.15
C VAL A 302 7.73 14.71 11.90
N ASN A 303 6.97 13.92 12.70
CA ASN A 303 6.80 12.50 12.46
C ASN A 303 6.30 12.23 11.02
N GLY A 304 5.20 12.85 10.62
CA GLY A 304 4.63 12.66 9.28
C GLY A 304 5.64 12.98 8.18
N THR A 305 6.39 14.07 8.31
CA THR A 305 7.43 14.48 7.35
C THR A 305 8.56 13.47 7.25
N LEU A 306 9.11 13.02 8.40
CA LEU A 306 10.19 12.04 8.43
C LEU A 306 9.74 10.68 7.89
N GLN A 307 8.51 10.25 8.22
CA GLN A 307 7.96 8.98 7.70
C GLN A 307 7.77 9.05 6.18
N ILE A 308 7.22 10.14 5.65
CA ILE A 308 7.06 10.30 4.19
C ILE A 308 8.42 10.31 3.50
N LEU A 309 9.37 11.09 4.01
CA LEU A 309 10.73 11.15 3.45
C LEU A 309 11.37 9.76 3.42
N PHE A 310 11.26 9.00 4.51
CA PHE A 310 11.76 7.64 4.60
C PHE A 310 11.14 6.72 3.55
N GLN A 311 9.80 6.77 3.37
CA GLN A 311 9.14 5.97 2.34
C GLN A 311 9.57 6.38 0.92
N VAL A 312 9.79 7.67 0.66
CA VAL A 312 10.29 8.13 -0.65
C VAL A 312 11.70 7.59 -0.91
N VAL A 313 12.58 7.58 0.08
CA VAL A 313 13.92 6.96 -0.03
C VAL A 313 13.80 5.47 -0.37
N LEU A 314 12.90 4.74 0.31
CA LEU A 314 12.65 3.32 0.02
C LEU A 314 12.07 3.08 -1.39
N ILE A 315 11.19 3.96 -1.88
CA ILE A 315 10.67 3.90 -3.27
C ILE A 315 11.81 4.09 -4.28
N ILE A 316 12.72 5.00 -4.01
CA ILE A 316 13.88 5.27 -4.89
C ILE A 316 14.86 4.09 -4.86
N SER A 317 15.04 3.44 -3.73
CA SER A 317 16.04 2.40 -3.52
C SER A 317 15.59 0.97 -3.85
N GLY A 318 14.30 0.74 -4.20
CA GLY A 318 13.80 -0.60 -4.53
C GLY A 318 12.39 -0.61 -5.11
N ASN A 319 12.00 -1.78 -5.63
CA ASN A 319 10.65 -2.05 -6.16
C ASN A 319 9.85 -2.88 -5.15
N LEU A 320 9.37 -2.25 -4.10
CA LEU A 320 8.59 -2.91 -3.04
C LEU A 320 7.06 -2.83 -3.28
N SER A 321 6.62 -3.08 -4.52
CA SER A 321 5.20 -2.97 -4.87
C SER A 321 4.65 -1.57 -4.52
N PHE A 322 3.39 -1.48 -4.12
CA PHE A 322 2.81 -0.25 -3.57
C PHE A 322 3.00 -0.13 -2.04
N LEU A 323 3.81 -0.99 -1.38
CA LEU A 323 3.96 -1.00 0.08
C LEU A 323 4.37 0.38 0.63
N ASN A 324 5.42 0.97 0.09
CA ASN A 324 5.93 2.25 0.58
C ASN A 324 4.99 3.41 0.25
N TRP A 325 4.36 3.39 -0.92
CA TRP A 325 3.31 4.34 -1.30
C TRP A 325 2.10 4.25 -0.36
N LEU A 326 1.69 3.04 -0.01
CA LEU A 326 0.61 2.77 0.94
C LEU A 326 0.97 3.24 2.35
N THR A 327 2.24 3.11 2.76
CA THR A 327 2.71 3.54 4.10
C THR A 327 2.80 5.06 4.23
N ILE A 328 2.91 5.81 3.13
CA ILE A 328 2.76 7.27 3.12
C ILE A 328 1.36 7.69 3.61
N ILE A 329 0.32 6.93 3.27
CA ILE A 329 -1.08 7.33 3.52
C ILE A 329 -1.37 7.57 5.01
N PRO A 330 -1.12 6.64 5.94
CA PRO A 330 -1.35 6.90 7.35
C PRO A 330 -0.47 8.03 7.91
N SER A 331 0.70 8.29 7.30
CA SER A 331 1.56 9.41 7.67
C SER A 331 0.94 10.76 7.32
N LEU A 332 0.12 10.83 6.26
CA LEU A 332 -0.62 12.05 5.87
C LEU A 332 -1.62 12.49 6.96
N ALA A 333 -2.12 11.58 7.78
CA ALA A 333 -2.99 11.90 8.90
C ALA A 333 -2.29 12.68 10.04
N CYS A 334 -0.97 12.82 9.98
CA CYS A 334 -0.20 13.65 10.91
C CYS A 334 -0.33 15.15 10.59
N PHE A 335 -0.81 15.50 9.41
CA PHE A 335 -0.95 16.87 8.93
C PHE A 335 -2.40 17.33 9.04
N ASP A 336 -2.60 18.59 9.44
CA ASP A 336 -3.89 19.26 9.44
C ASP A 336 -4.06 20.15 8.20
N ASP A 337 -5.23 20.79 8.08
CA ASP A 337 -5.54 21.65 6.92
C ASP A 337 -4.56 22.81 6.77
N ALA A 338 -4.10 23.41 7.87
CA ALA A 338 -3.11 24.49 7.83
C ALA A 338 -1.77 24.00 7.26
N SER A 339 -1.35 22.77 7.62
CA SER A 339 -0.09 22.17 7.18
C SER A 339 -0.13 21.73 5.71
N LEU A 340 -1.31 21.28 5.20
CA LEU A 340 -1.48 20.83 3.81
C LEU A 340 -1.98 21.92 2.86
N ALA A 341 -2.21 23.14 3.36
CA ALA A 341 -2.75 24.24 2.56
C ALA A 341 -1.96 24.56 1.29
N PHE A 342 -0.66 24.27 1.28
CA PHE A 342 0.23 24.48 0.14
C PHE A 342 -0.06 23.56 -1.06
N LEU A 343 -0.65 22.38 -0.83
CA LEU A 343 -1.06 21.45 -1.89
C LEU A 343 -2.26 21.95 -2.69
N PHE A 344 -2.98 22.94 -2.17
CA PHE A 344 -4.19 23.48 -2.78
C PHE A 344 -3.93 24.91 -3.26
N ARG A 345 -4.22 25.19 -4.53
CA ARG A 345 -4.12 26.55 -5.07
C ARG A 345 -4.97 27.51 -4.24
N SER A 346 -4.52 28.74 -4.06
CA SER A 346 -5.20 29.77 -3.26
C SER A 346 -6.65 30.03 -3.70
N GLY A 347 -6.97 29.86 -4.98
CA GLY A 347 -8.32 29.98 -5.56
C GLY A 347 -9.15 28.70 -5.56
N SER A 348 -8.63 27.56 -5.06
CA SER A 348 -9.37 26.28 -5.15
C SER A 348 -10.66 26.32 -4.32
N GLY A 349 -11.75 25.77 -4.88
CA GLY A 349 -13.06 25.70 -4.21
C GLY A 349 -12.97 25.03 -2.84
N ALA A 350 -12.24 23.91 -2.73
CA ALA A 350 -12.06 23.20 -1.47
C ALA A 350 -11.42 24.08 -0.38
N LYS A 351 -10.35 24.82 -0.71
CA LYS A 351 -9.68 25.70 0.26
C LYS A 351 -10.55 26.88 0.68
N LYS A 352 -11.31 27.49 -0.25
CA LYS A 352 -12.28 28.55 0.04
C LYS A 352 -13.37 28.06 0.97
N THR A 353 -13.99 26.91 0.66
CA THR A 353 -15.06 26.32 1.48
C THR A 353 -14.57 25.96 2.88
N VAL A 354 -13.35 25.40 3.02
CA VAL A 354 -12.79 25.11 4.35
C VAL A 354 -12.57 26.39 5.15
N LEU A 355 -12.09 27.46 4.52
CA LEU A 355 -11.92 28.75 5.19
C LEU A 355 -13.26 29.34 5.65
N GLU A 356 -14.31 29.24 4.83
CA GLU A 356 -15.68 29.61 5.19
C GLU A 356 -16.18 28.80 6.39
N ILE A 357 -16.04 27.47 6.37
CA ILE A 357 -16.43 26.59 7.48
C ILE A 357 -15.69 26.98 8.77
N GLN A 358 -14.40 27.31 8.70
CA GLN A 358 -13.63 27.74 9.86
C GLN A 358 -14.11 29.09 10.39
N LYS A 359 -14.43 30.04 9.52
CA LYS A 359 -15.00 31.35 9.89
C LYS A 359 -16.39 31.20 10.55
N GLU A 360 -17.27 30.39 9.95
CA GLU A 360 -18.60 30.10 10.50
C GLU A 360 -18.50 29.45 11.90
N THR A 361 -17.56 28.49 12.05
CA THR A 361 -17.31 27.83 13.34
C THR A 361 -16.79 28.82 14.39
N ALA A 362 -15.88 29.70 14.02
CA ALA A 362 -15.35 30.74 14.93
C ALA A 362 -16.41 31.77 15.33
N ALA A 363 -17.38 32.04 14.44
CA ALA A 363 -18.54 32.91 14.71
C ALA A 363 -19.66 32.22 15.49
N GLY A 364 -19.50 30.96 15.89
CA GLY A 364 -20.54 30.18 16.61
C GLY A 364 -21.69 29.70 15.72
N LEU A 365 -21.59 29.88 14.39
CA LEU A 365 -22.61 29.49 13.41
C LEU A 365 -22.47 28.01 13.02
N THR A 366 -22.43 27.12 14.00
CA THR A 366 -22.36 25.69 13.73
C THR A 366 -23.72 25.13 13.34
N PRO A 367 -23.82 24.17 12.42
CA PRO A 367 -25.07 23.51 12.08
C PRO A 367 -25.71 22.89 13.34
N ALA A 368 -27.03 23.06 13.50
CA ALA A 368 -27.75 22.43 14.59
C ALA A 368 -27.54 20.90 14.59
N PRO A 369 -27.37 20.27 15.76
CA PRO A 369 -27.19 18.84 15.88
C PRO A 369 -28.38 18.10 15.26
N SER A 370 -28.09 17.20 14.31
CA SER A 370 -29.07 16.35 13.64
C SER A 370 -28.99 14.91 14.11
N LYS A 371 -30.09 14.13 13.97
CA LYS A 371 -30.08 12.68 14.24
C LYS A 371 -28.97 11.96 13.47
N GLY A 372 -28.71 12.37 12.21
CA GLY A 372 -27.64 11.80 11.38
C GLY A 372 -26.24 12.07 11.94
N MET A 373 -26.00 13.26 12.51
CA MET A 373 -24.73 13.57 13.18
C MET A 373 -24.52 12.72 14.44
N PHE A 374 -25.60 12.50 15.20
CA PHE A 374 -25.55 11.64 16.39
C PHE A 374 -25.22 10.18 16.01
N ILE A 375 -25.95 9.60 15.05
CA ILE A 375 -25.70 8.23 14.55
C ILE A 375 -24.24 8.10 14.08
N ARG A 376 -23.75 9.05 13.28
CA ARG A 376 -22.36 9.05 12.82
C ARG A 376 -21.36 9.09 13.99
N ARG A 377 -21.63 9.86 15.03
CA ARG A 377 -20.77 9.90 16.22
C ARG A 377 -20.73 8.55 16.92
N VAL A 378 -21.89 7.90 17.08
CA VAL A 378 -21.99 6.54 17.65
C VAL A 378 -21.19 5.55 16.79
N VAL A 379 -21.38 5.55 15.46
CA VAL A 379 -20.64 4.67 14.54
C VAL A 379 -19.12 4.88 14.65
N ASN A 380 -18.64 6.12 14.68
CA ASN A 380 -17.21 6.40 14.81
C ASN A 380 -16.65 5.96 16.18
N ILE A 381 -17.41 6.13 17.26
CA ILE A 381 -17.02 5.66 18.60
C ILE A 381 -16.96 4.12 18.61
N SER A 382 -17.98 3.45 18.05
CA SER A 382 -18.00 1.99 17.95
C SER A 382 -16.83 1.46 17.13
N MET A 383 -16.50 2.12 16.01
CA MET A 383 -15.31 1.80 15.22
C MET A 383 -14.02 1.98 16.03
N GLY A 384 -13.90 3.07 16.80
CA GLY A 384 -12.74 3.30 17.66
C GLY A 384 -12.59 2.22 18.74
N ILE A 385 -13.70 1.81 19.37
CA ILE A 385 -13.72 0.71 20.35
C ILE A 385 -13.30 -0.61 19.68
N LEU A 386 -13.84 -0.92 18.51
CA LEU A 386 -13.49 -2.12 17.73
C LEU A 386 -11.99 -2.15 17.42
N ILE A 387 -11.41 -1.06 16.91
CA ILE A 387 -9.98 -0.96 16.64
C ILE A 387 -9.16 -1.12 17.91
N GLY A 388 -9.58 -0.51 19.03
CA GLY A 388 -8.94 -0.67 20.33
C GLY A 388 -8.93 -2.13 20.78
N PHE A 389 -10.07 -2.81 20.70
CA PHE A 389 -10.21 -4.23 21.05
C PHE A 389 -9.33 -5.13 20.17
N LEU A 390 -9.40 -4.97 18.84
CA LEU A 390 -8.61 -5.74 17.89
C LEU A 390 -7.11 -5.42 17.95
N SER A 391 -6.73 -4.27 18.51
CA SER A 391 -5.33 -3.91 18.71
C SER A 391 -4.67 -4.66 19.89
N VAL A 392 -5.43 -5.21 20.82
CA VAL A 392 -4.88 -5.91 21.99
C VAL A 392 -3.92 -7.05 21.58
N PRO A 393 -4.33 -8.05 20.77
CA PRO A 393 -3.41 -9.12 20.37
C PRO A 393 -2.22 -8.60 19.54
N VAL A 394 -2.41 -7.52 18.78
CA VAL A 394 -1.35 -6.90 17.99
C VAL A 394 -0.30 -6.25 18.89
N VAL A 395 -0.71 -5.53 19.94
CA VAL A 395 0.20 -4.95 20.93
C VAL A 395 0.92 -6.05 21.70
N MET A 396 0.21 -7.12 22.09
CA MET A 396 0.86 -8.29 22.74
C MET A 396 1.93 -8.90 21.82
N ASN A 397 1.66 -9.00 20.52
CA ASN A 397 2.65 -9.46 19.54
C ASN A 397 3.85 -8.50 19.44
N LEU A 398 3.64 -7.19 19.46
CA LEU A 398 4.73 -6.19 19.42
C LEU A 398 5.70 -6.31 20.60
N VAL A 399 5.19 -6.61 21.79
CA VAL A 399 6.03 -6.75 22.99
C VAL A 399 6.59 -8.16 23.17
N SER A 400 6.12 -9.15 22.39
CA SER A 400 6.57 -10.55 22.45
C SER A 400 7.99 -10.68 21.89
N SER A 401 8.81 -11.52 22.53
CA SER A 401 10.11 -11.93 21.99
C SER A 401 10.00 -12.81 20.73
N LYS A 402 8.84 -13.46 20.53
CA LYS A 402 8.49 -14.26 19.35
C LYS A 402 7.53 -13.50 18.43
N GLN A 403 7.85 -12.25 18.13
CA GLN A 403 7.03 -11.41 17.28
C GLN A 403 6.81 -12.05 15.90
N VAL A 404 5.55 -12.10 15.46
CA VAL A 404 5.13 -12.55 14.12
C VAL A 404 4.84 -11.35 13.24
N MET A 405 5.30 -11.39 11.98
CA MET A 405 5.07 -10.33 10.98
C MET A 405 3.85 -10.63 10.12
N ASN A 406 3.22 -9.58 9.61
CA ASN A 406 2.24 -9.62 8.51
C ASN A 406 1.12 -10.64 8.74
N THR A 407 0.63 -10.72 9.99
CA THR A 407 -0.44 -11.63 10.41
C THR A 407 -1.64 -10.83 10.85
N SER A 408 -2.83 -11.34 10.56
CA SER A 408 -4.10 -10.83 11.06
C SER A 408 -4.65 -11.76 12.13
N PHE A 409 -5.20 -11.18 13.20
CA PHE A 409 -5.88 -11.92 14.27
C PHE A 409 -7.41 -11.86 14.13
N ASP A 410 -7.90 -11.18 13.09
CA ASP A 410 -9.31 -11.12 12.75
C ASP A 410 -9.56 -11.51 11.28
N PRO A 411 -10.70 -12.17 10.95
CA PRO A 411 -10.96 -12.68 9.60
C PRO A 411 -11.18 -11.56 8.56
N LEU A 412 -11.53 -10.36 8.99
CA LEU A 412 -11.74 -9.21 8.12
C LEU A 412 -10.47 -8.37 7.93
N ARG A 413 -9.38 -8.72 8.58
CA ARG A 413 -8.07 -8.04 8.51
C ARG A 413 -8.17 -6.55 8.81
N ILE A 414 -8.97 -6.19 9.82
CA ILE A 414 -9.23 -4.80 10.22
C ILE A 414 -8.04 -4.21 10.98
N VAL A 415 -7.37 -5.03 11.81
CA VAL A 415 -6.18 -4.63 12.56
C VAL A 415 -5.13 -5.72 12.46
N ASN A 416 -3.97 -5.38 11.90
CA ASN A 416 -2.95 -6.37 11.55
C ASN A 416 -1.61 -6.08 12.23
N THR A 417 -0.75 -7.11 12.28
CA THR A 417 0.66 -6.96 12.61
C THR A 417 1.44 -6.65 11.35
N TYR A 418 2.48 -5.84 11.48
CA TYR A 418 3.36 -5.47 10.39
C TYR A 418 4.81 -5.72 10.75
N GLY A 419 5.63 -5.96 9.75
CA GLY A 419 7.06 -6.10 9.88
C GLY A 419 7.68 -6.36 8.51
N ALA A 420 8.92 -5.97 8.35
CA ALA A 420 9.64 -6.18 7.11
C ALA A 420 11.13 -6.40 7.41
N PHE A 421 11.75 -7.29 6.65
CA PHE A 421 13.19 -7.48 6.63
C PHE A 421 13.82 -7.78 8.01
N GLY A 422 13.10 -8.49 8.88
CA GLY A 422 13.67 -8.98 10.15
C GLY A 422 14.87 -9.90 9.93
N SER A 423 14.81 -10.69 8.86
CA SER A 423 15.94 -11.47 8.33
C SER A 423 16.32 -10.95 6.95
N ILE A 424 17.62 -10.85 6.68
CA ILE A 424 18.20 -10.49 5.40
C ILE A 424 19.11 -11.61 4.93
N THR A 425 18.85 -12.14 3.74
CA THR A 425 19.76 -13.09 3.09
C THR A 425 21.06 -12.40 2.72
N LYS A 426 22.19 -13.06 2.96
CA LYS A 426 23.52 -12.52 2.63
C LYS A 426 23.90 -12.79 1.19
N GLU A 427 23.23 -13.73 0.55
CA GLU A 427 23.44 -14.12 -0.83
C GLU A 427 22.12 -14.07 -1.58
N ARG A 428 22.17 -13.58 -2.81
CA ARG A 428 21.03 -13.62 -3.70
C ARG A 428 21.04 -14.92 -4.46
N THR A 429 20.05 -15.77 -4.24
CA THR A 429 19.81 -16.96 -5.05
C THR A 429 18.71 -16.72 -6.06
N GLU A 430 18.82 -17.34 -7.24
CA GLU A 430 17.84 -17.27 -8.32
C GLU A 430 17.59 -18.63 -8.93
N VAL A 431 16.33 -18.91 -9.26
CA VAL A 431 15.95 -20.06 -10.08
C VAL A 431 15.78 -19.62 -11.51
N ILE A 432 16.52 -20.26 -12.41
CA ILE A 432 16.47 -20.02 -13.86
C ILE A 432 15.85 -21.25 -14.50
N ILE A 433 14.72 -21.07 -15.17
CA ILE A 433 14.04 -22.13 -15.94
C ILE A 433 14.66 -22.17 -17.33
N GLN A 434 15.09 -23.36 -17.75
CA GLN A 434 15.72 -23.59 -19.05
C GLN A 434 14.98 -24.69 -19.80
N GLY A 435 14.82 -24.50 -21.11
CA GLY A 435 14.21 -25.48 -22.00
C GLY A 435 15.17 -25.94 -23.10
N THR A 436 14.93 -27.13 -23.64
CA THR A 436 15.65 -27.67 -24.81
C THR A 436 14.71 -28.49 -25.71
N VAL A 437 14.96 -28.45 -26.99
CA VAL A 437 14.28 -29.30 -28.00
C VAL A 437 15.01 -30.63 -28.24
N ALA A 438 16.16 -30.85 -27.59
CA ALA A 438 16.91 -32.10 -27.71
C ALA A 438 16.05 -33.31 -27.33
N SER A 439 16.27 -34.44 -27.99
CA SER A 439 15.56 -35.70 -27.69
C SER A 439 16.00 -36.32 -26.37
N ASP A 440 17.26 -36.18 -26.00
CA ASP A 440 17.81 -36.64 -24.71
C ASP A 440 18.32 -35.43 -23.90
N PRO A 441 17.78 -35.22 -22.69
CA PRO A 441 18.21 -34.12 -21.81
C PRO A 441 19.64 -34.32 -21.26
N LYS A 442 20.20 -35.52 -21.39
CA LYS A 442 21.58 -35.86 -20.97
C LYS A 442 22.61 -35.67 -22.06
N ASP A 443 22.19 -35.39 -23.29
CA ASP A 443 23.09 -35.13 -24.39
C ASP A 443 23.97 -33.90 -24.07
N PRO A 444 25.31 -34.06 -24.04
CA PRO A 444 26.21 -32.92 -23.80
C PRO A 444 26.12 -31.81 -24.86
N SER A 445 25.61 -32.12 -26.05
CA SER A 445 25.39 -31.15 -27.13
C SER A 445 24.05 -30.43 -27.06
N ALA A 446 23.18 -30.80 -26.11
CA ALA A 446 21.86 -30.17 -25.93
C ALA A 446 21.99 -28.68 -25.58
N VAL A 447 21.42 -27.84 -26.42
CA VAL A 447 21.34 -26.38 -26.15
C VAL A 447 20.18 -26.10 -25.21
N TRP A 448 20.50 -25.51 -24.09
CA TRP A 448 19.50 -25.10 -23.09
C TRP A 448 19.31 -23.59 -23.17
N GLU A 449 18.07 -23.15 -23.42
CA GLU A 449 17.68 -21.74 -23.55
C GLU A 449 16.87 -21.29 -22.35
N GLU A 450 17.10 -20.06 -21.88
CA GLU A 450 16.56 -19.54 -20.63
C GLU A 450 15.28 -18.74 -20.84
N TYR A 451 14.24 -19.08 -20.08
CA TYR A 451 13.06 -18.23 -19.94
C TYR A 451 13.38 -17.02 -19.07
N GLN A 452 12.97 -15.84 -19.52
CA GLN A 452 13.17 -14.60 -18.77
C GLN A 452 11.85 -14.16 -18.13
N PHE A 453 11.90 -13.86 -16.83
CA PHE A 453 10.78 -13.23 -16.11
C PHE A 453 10.73 -11.74 -16.40
N LEU A 454 9.58 -11.08 -16.06
CA LEU A 454 9.33 -9.68 -16.43
C LEU A 454 10.33 -8.70 -15.80
N CYS A 455 10.69 -8.88 -14.54
CA CYS A 455 11.55 -7.93 -13.81
C CYS A 455 12.57 -8.54 -12.86
N LYS A 456 12.38 -9.77 -12.38
CA LYS A 456 13.41 -10.38 -11.52
C LYS A 456 14.72 -10.58 -12.27
N PRO A 457 15.88 -10.59 -11.59
CA PRO A 457 17.15 -10.89 -12.21
C PRO A 457 17.16 -12.22 -12.97
N GLY A 458 17.69 -12.22 -14.15
CA GLY A 458 17.83 -13.36 -15.06
C GLY A 458 19.00 -13.10 -16.01
N ASP A 459 18.76 -12.46 -17.16
CA ASP A 459 19.81 -12.02 -18.06
C ASP A 459 20.78 -11.06 -17.35
N LEU A 460 22.07 -11.32 -17.53
CA LEU A 460 23.15 -10.58 -16.87
C LEU A 460 23.30 -9.14 -17.38
N TYR A 461 22.91 -8.89 -18.64
CA TYR A 461 22.99 -7.58 -19.28
C TYR A 461 21.75 -6.72 -19.05
N ARG A 462 20.65 -7.34 -18.60
CA ARG A 462 19.41 -6.64 -18.43
C ARG A 462 19.48 -5.68 -17.24
N ARG A 463 19.22 -4.40 -17.55
CA ARG A 463 19.11 -3.36 -16.51
C ARG A 463 17.96 -3.68 -15.57
N PRO A 464 18.14 -3.57 -14.24
CA PRO A 464 17.06 -3.69 -13.28
C PRO A 464 15.86 -2.78 -13.61
N CYS A 465 14.64 -3.27 -13.41
CA CYS A 465 13.39 -2.57 -13.73
C CYS A 465 13.13 -1.39 -12.79
N VAL A 466 12.31 -0.42 -13.26
CA VAL A 466 11.67 0.58 -12.42
C VAL A 466 10.16 0.43 -12.60
N ILE A 467 9.47 -0.21 -11.66
CA ILE A 467 8.05 -0.58 -11.79
C ILE A 467 7.17 -0.12 -10.62
N SER A 468 7.75 0.17 -9.44
CA SER A 468 6.97 0.63 -8.28
C SER A 468 6.11 1.87 -8.64
N PRO A 469 4.84 1.92 -8.30
CA PRO A 469 4.08 1.08 -7.35
C PRO A 469 3.50 -0.23 -7.91
N TYR A 470 3.60 -0.50 -9.20
CA TYR A 470 3.17 -1.76 -9.80
C TYR A 470 4.10 -2.92 -9.39
N HIS A 471 3.64 -4.17 -9.48
CA HIS A 471 4.47 -5.34 -9.22
C HIS A 471 3.98 -6.56 -10.00
N TYR A 472 4.90 -7.46 -10.31
CA TYR A 472 4.63 -8.76 -10.90
C TYR A 472 4.62 -9.81 -9.78
N ARG A 473 3.47 -10.44 -9.54
CA ARG A 473 3.28 -11.39 -8.43
C ARG A 473 4.14 -12.64 -8.59
N LEU A 474 4.28 -13.11 -9.83
CA LEU A 474 5.11 -14.27 -10.13
C LEU A 474 6.59 -14.01 -9.81
N ASP A 475 7.13 -12.86 -10.22
CA ASP A 475 8.52 -12.48 -9.97
C ASP A 475 8.85 -12.45 -8.46
N TRP A 476 7.92 -11.92 -7.67
CA TRP A 476 8.03 -11.90 -6.20
C TRP A 476 8.04 -13.31 -5.60
N LEU A 477 7.15 -14.21 -6.05
CA LEU A 477 7.10 -15.57 -5.52
C LEU A 477 8.29 -16.42 -5.99
N MET A 478 8.81 -16.20 -7.18
CA MET A 478 10.04 -16.85 -7.64
C MET A 478 11.25 -16.48 -6.78
N TRP A 479 11.30 -15.23 -6.24
CA TRP A 479 12.32 -14.86 -5.28
C TRP A 479 12.23 -15.68 -3.99
N PHE A 480 11.02 -15.89 -3.45
CA PHE A 480 10.82 -16.77 -2.29
C PHE A 480 11.15 -18.24 -2.60
N ALA A 481 10.75 -18.72 -3.79
CA ALA A 481 11.04 -20.09 -4.21
C ALA A 481 12.55 -20.39 -4.25
N ALA A 482 13.37 -19.39 -4.56
CA ALA A 482 14.82 -19.54 -4.63
C ALA A 482 15.50 -19.84 -3.27
N PHE A 483 14.83 -19.62 -2.13
CA PHE A 483 15.30 -20.00 -0.79
C PHE A 483 14.82 -21.35 -0.31
N GLN A 484 13.93 -21.97 -1.07
CA GLN A 484 13.22 -23.19 -0.73
C GLN A 484 13.45 -24.25 -1.82
N THR A 485 12.85 -25.40 -1.66
CA THR A 485 12.89 -26.45 -2.69
C THR A 485 11.62 -26.42 -3.56
N TYR A 486 11.66 -27.08 -4.71
CA TYR A 486 10.48 -27.16 -5.58
C TYR A 486 9.35 -28.00 -4.95
N GLU A 487 9.66 -28.94 -4.02
CA GLU A 487 8.65 -29.71 -3.28
C GLU A 487 7.82 -28.80 -2.35
N GLN A 488 8.42 -27.73 -1.85
CA GLN A 488 7.71 -26.73 -1.05
C GLN A 488 6.99 -25.70 -1.93
N ASN A 489 7.36 -25.62 -3.20
CA ASN A 489 6.83 -24.67 -4.19
C ASN A 489 6.32 -25.42 -5.44
N GLU A 490 5.41 -26.34 -5.25
CA GLU A 490 4.87 -27.23 -6.31
C GLU A 490 4.33 -26.46 -7.53
N TRP A 491 3.88 -25.22 -7.35
CA TRP A 491 3.45 -24.35 -8.43
C TRP A 491 4.55 -24.05 -9.46
N VAL A 492 5.85 -24.17 -9.11
CA VAL A 492 6.96 -24.06 -10.05
C VAL A 492 6.95 -25.20 -11.05
N ILE A 493 6.61 -26.41 -10.60
CA ILE A 493 6.45 -27.59 -11.49
C ILE A 493 5.20 -27.42 -12.37
N HIS A 494 4.14 -26.78 -11.84
CA HIS A 494 2.97 -26.42 -12.66
C HIS A 494 3.34 -25.46 -13.80
N ILE A 495 4.16 -24.43 -13.51
CA ILE A 495 4.71 -23.54 -14.55
C ILE A 495 5.48 -24.37 -15.59
N ALA A 496 6.36 -25.28 -15.17
CA ALA A 496 7.15 -26.09 -16.10
C ALA A 496 6.26 -26.91 -17.04
N GLY A 497 5.22 -27.58 -16.53
CA GLY A 497 4.27 -28.32 -17.37
C GLY A 497 3.50 -27.43 -18.34
N ARG A 498 3.15 -26.22 -17.93
CA ARG A 498 2.43 -25.25 -18.77
C ARG A 498 3.36 -24.64 -19.85
N LEU A 499 4.62 -24.42 -19.57
CA LEU A 499 5.62 -23.99 -20.55
C LEU A 499 5.89 -25.08 -21.58
N LEU A 500 5.99 -26.37 -21.16
CA LEU A 500 6.11 -27.52 -22.07
C LEU A 500 4.93 -27.64 -23.04
N SER A 501 3.75 -27.19 -22.65
CA SER A 501 2.54 -27.21 -23.49
C SER A 501 2.32 -25.92 -24.29
N ASN A 502 3.29 -25.00 -24.30
CA ASN A 502 3.19 -23.70 -24.97
C ASN A 502 1.94 -22.90 -24.55
N ASP A 503 1.67 -22.85 -23.24
CA ASP A 503 0.49 -22.18 -22.72
C ASP A 503 0.65 -20.65 -22.73
N SER A 504 -0.15 -19.99 -23.55
CA SER A 504 -0.11 -18.53 -23.72
C SER A 504 -0.39 -17.75 -22.43
N ALA A 505 -1.16 -18.31 -21.48
CA ALA A 505 -1.44 -17.63 -20.22
C ALA A 505 -0.19 -17.56 -19.34
N VAL A 506 0.58 -18.64 -19.22
CA VAL A 506 1.84 -18.63 -18.47
C VAL A 506 2.92 -17.84 -19.20
N LEU A 507 3.01 -17.99 -20.55
CA LEU A 507 3.94 -17.21 -21.36
C LEU A 507 3.72 -15.69 -21.22
N SER A 508 2.48 -15.24 -21.05
CA SER A 508 2.18 -13.82 -20.82
C SER A 508 2.70 -13.27 -19.47
N LEU A 509 3.12 -14.15 -18.55
CA LEU A 509 3.79 -13.79 -17.29
C LEU A 509 5.31 -13.74 -17.43
N MET A 510 5.86 -14.06 -18.62
CA MET A 510 7.27 -14.03 -18.95
C MET A 510 7.59 -12.81 -19.82
N ASP A 511 8.84 -12.36 -19.78
CA ASP A 511 9.33 -11.30 -20.67
C ASP A 511 9.75 -11.84 -22.03
N GLN A 512 10.45 -12.98 -22.02
CA GLN A 512 10.94 -13.63 -23.23
C GLN A 512 10.64 -15.12 -23.18
N ASP A 513 10.04 -15.60 -24.28
CA ASP A 513 9.91 -17.01 -24.60
C ASP A 513 11.00 -17.36 -25.63
N PRO A 514 12.02 -18.13 -25.27
CA PRO A 514 13.10 -18.49 -26.20
C PRO A 514 12.64 -19.40 -27.35
N PHE A 515 11.43 -19.99 -27.23
CA PHE A 515 10.83 -20.88 -28.23
C PHE A 515 9.74 -20.23 -29.06
N GLN A 516 9.56 -18.90 -28.95
CA GLN A 516 8.53 -18.18 -29.71
C GLN A 516 8.71 -18.38 -31.23
N GLY A 517 7.69 -18.91 -31.91
CA GLY A 517 7.71 -19.19 -33.34
C GLY A 517 8.61 -20.36 -33.75
N ARG A 518 9.07 -21.17 -32.81
CA ARG A 518 9.93 -22.35 -33.03
C ARG A 518 9.26 -23.61 -32.43
N GLU A 519 9.91 -24.76 -32.54
CA GLU A 519 9.50 -26.00 -31.89
C GLU A 519 9.46 -25.80 -30.37
N THR A 520 8.38 -26.27 -29.73
CA THR A 520 8.22 -26.22 -28.27
C THR A 520 9.30 -27.07 -27.59
N PRO A 521 9.77 -26.69 -26.40
CA PRO A 521 10.77 -27.46 -25.69
C PRO A 521 10.24 -28.86 -25.35
N ARG A 522 11.05 -29.86 -25.49
CA ARG A 522 10.76 -31.24 -25.08
C ARG A 522 11.03 -31.47 -23.60
N TRP A 523 12.07 -30.79 -23.11
CA TRP A 523 12.51 -30.87 -21.72
C TRP A 523 12.64 -29.50 -21.11
N LEU A 524 12.29 -29.40 -19.83
CA LEU A 524 12.55 -28.24 -18.98
C LEU A 524 13.31 -28.65 -17.72
N ARG A 525 14.19 -27.79 -17.25
CA ARG A 525 14.88 -27.92 -15.97
C ARG A 525 14.93 -26.59 -15.22
N GLY A 526 15.07 -26.64 -13.90
CA GLY A 526 15.39 -25.48 -13.09
C GLY A 526 16.83 -25.52 -12.63
N GLU A 527 17.57 -24.46 -12.90
CA GLU A 527 18.94 -24.29 -12.44
C GLU A 527 19.02 -23.25 -11.34
N HIS A 528 19.83 -23.50 -10.32
CA HIS A 528 19.99 -22.64 -9.16
C HIS A 528 21.32 -21.90 -9.21
N TYR A 529 21.28 -20.57 -9.10
CA TYR A 529 22.45 -19.69 -9.20
C TYR A 529 22.52 -18.74 -8.02
N ILE A 530 23.76 -18.37 -7.63
CA ILE A 530 24.05 -17.18 -6.83
C ILE A 530 24.30 -16.02 -7.79
N TYR A 531 23.60 -14.91 -7.58
CA TYR A 531 23.78 -13.66 -8.30
C TYR A 531 24.45 -12.62 -7.41
N LYS A 532 25.30 -11.79 -8.02
CA LYS A 532 25.87 -10.59 -7.39
C LYS A 532 25.86 -9.44 -8.38
N PHE A 533 25.74 -8.23 -7.89
CA PHE A 533 25.96 -7.06 -8.72
C PHE A 533 27.40 -7.05 -9.27
N SER A 534 27.57 -6.66 -10.52
CA SER A 534 28.90 -6.45 -11.09
C SER A 534 29.58 -5.29 -10.39
N LYS A 535 30.84 -5.44 -10.00
CA LYS A 535 31.59 -4.36 -9.34
C LYS A 535 31.88 -3.23 -10.32
N PRO A 536 31.62 -1.95 -9.97
CA PRO A 536 32.02 -0.81 -10.79
C PRO A 536 33.51 -0.87 -11.12
N GLY A 537 33.87 -0.61 -12.38
CA GLY A 537 35.25 -0.69 -12.86
C GLY A 537 35.77 -2.12 -13.13
N SER A 538 34.98 -3.18 -12.91
CA SER A 538 35.35 -4.55 -13.28
C SER A 538 35.16 -4.78 -14.80
N THR A 539 35.81 -5.83 -15.33
CA THR A 539 35.65 -6.28 -16.70
C THR A 539 34.19 -6.61 -17.04
N SER A 540 33.45 -7.20 -16.08
CA SER A 540 32.02 -7.49 -16.25
C SER A 540 31.20 -6.22 -16.43
N ALA A 541 31.42 -5.20 -15.59
CA ALA A 541 30.74 -3.91 -15.71
C ALA A 541 31.11 -3.18 -17.00
N ALA A 542 32.40 -3.26 -17.44
CA ALA A 542 32.84 -2.69 -18.70
C ALA A 542 32.17 -3.36 -19.91
N GLN A 543 31.80 -4.64 -19.80
CA GLN A 543 31.03 -5.38 -20.80
C GLN A 543 29.52 -5.03 -20.78
N GLY A 544 29.06 -4.13 -19.90
CA GLY A 544 27.65 -3.78 -19.76
C GLY A 544 26.83 -4.73 -18.91
N LYS A 545 27.46 -5.64 -18.18
CA LYS A 545 26.75 -6.56 -17.27
C LYS A 545 26.38 -5.87 -15.98
N TRP A 546 25.11 -5.97 -15.59
CA TRP A 546 24.60 -5.53 -14.27
C TRP A 546 24.84 -6.60 -13.22
N TRP A 547 24.84 -7.88 -13.62
CA TRP A 547 24.95 -9.03 -12.75
C TRP A 547 26.11 -9.95 -13.18
N VAL A 548 26.65 -10.63 -12.18
CA VAL A 548 27.48 -11.83 -12.34
C VAL A 548 26.84 -12.98 -11.60
N ARG A 549 26.96 -14.20 -12.13
CA ARG A 549 26.31 -15.37 -11.50
C ARG A 549 27.25 -16.56 -11.43
N LYS A 550 27.02 -17.42 -10.42
CA LYS A 550 27.69 -18.70 -10.24
C LYS A 550 26.63 -19.78 -10.06
N ARG A 551 26.72 -20.87 -10.85
CA ARG A 551 25.83 -22.01 -10.69
C ARG A 551 26.09 -22.71 -9.36
N ILE A 552 25.01 -23.05 -8.61
CA ILE A 552 25.06 -23.83 -7.36
C ILE A 552 24.76 -25.29 -7.67
N GLY A 553 23.72 -25.56 -8.46
CA GLY A 553 23.26 -26.91 -8.78
C GLY A 553 21.90 -26.89 -9.49
N PRO A 554 21.29 -28.06 -9.69
CA PRO A 554 19.93 -28.14 -10.20
C PRO A 554 18.93 -27.71 -9.12
N TYR A 555 17.89 -26.96 -9.50
CA TYR A 555 16.74 -26.67 -8.63
C TYR A 555 15.69 -27.76 -8.75
N PHE A 556 15.31 -28.13 -9.97
CA PHE A 556 14.57 -29.36 -10.28
C PHE A 556 15.19 -30.04 -11.52
N PRO A 557 15.12 -31.39 -11.59
CA PRO A 557 15.72 -32.15 -12.67
C PRO A 557 15.00 -31.91 -14.01
N PRO A 558 15.60 -32.30 -15.15
CA PRO A 558 14.90 -32.28 -16.41
C PRO A 558 13.59 -33.07 -16.35
N VAL A 559 12.51 -32.42 -16.78
CA VAL A 559 11.14 -32.98 -16.82
C VAL A 559 10.57 -32.80 -18.22
N ASP A 560 9.78 -33.75 -18.67
CA ASP A 560 8.98 -33.69 -19.88
C ASP A 560 7.48 -33.79 -19.57
N LEU A 561 6.64 -33.59 -20.57
CA LEU A 561 5.20 -33.55 -20.39
C LEU A 561 4.62 -34.91 -19.94
N GLU A 562 5.17 -36.01 -20.44
CA GLU A 562 4.73 -37.36 -20.07
C GLU A 562 5.12 -37.69 -18.62
N GLY A 563 6.35 -37.41 -18.21
CA GLY A 563 6.82 -37.60 -16.82
C GLY A 563 6.03 -36.80 -15.79
N LEU A 564 5.50 -35.64 -16.18
CA LEU A 564 4.67 -34.82 -15.29
C LEU A 564 3.22 -35.29 -15.14
N ARG A 565 2.75 -36.22 -15.97
CA ARG A 565 1.34 -36.71 -15.95
C ARG A 565 0.90 -37.18 -14.57
N GLY A 566 1.67 -38.07 -13.95
CA GLY A 566 1.36 -38.59 -12.61
C GLY A 566 1.39 -37.50 -11.53
N TYR A 567 2.31 -36.55 -11.67
CA TYR A 567 2.41 -35.40 -10.75
C TYR A 567 1.17 -34.49 -10.82
N PHE A 568 0.68 -34.19 -12.02
CA PHE A 568 -0.53 -33.39 -12.22
C PHE A 568 -1.79 -34.12 -11.70
N GLN A 569 -1.90 -35.41 -11.99
CA GLN A 569 -3.03 -36.25 -11.50
C GLN A 569 -3.12 -36.26 -9.97
N SER A 570 -1.98 -36.44 -9.29
CA SER A 570 -1.96 -36.53 -7.82
C SER A 570 -2.41 -35.22 -7.14
N ARG A 571 -2.35 -34.10 -7.83
CA ARG A 571 -2.73 -32.77 -7.34
C ARG A 571 -4.05 -32.26 -7.89
N ASN A 572 -4.74 -33.09 -8.69
CA ASN A 572 -5.98 -32.74 -9.40
C ASN A 572 -5.78 -31.48 -10.29
N TRP A 573 -4.61 -31.30 -10.83
CA TRP A 573 -4.36 -30.26 -11.83
C TRP A 573 -4.75 -30.80 -13.22
N PRO A 574 -5.39 -29.98 -14.07
CA PRO A 574 -5.67 -30.39 -15.44
C PRO A 574 -4.34 -30.65 -16.16
N HIS A 575 -4.23 -31.81 -16.81
CA HIS A 575 -3.04 -32.14 -17.58
C HIS A 575 -2.93 -31.16 -18.76
N PRO A 576 -1.82 -30.46 -18.92
CA PRO A 576 -1.65 -29.57 -20.05
C PRO A 576 -1.54 -30.39 -21.35
N HIS A 577 -2.29 -29.97 -22.37
CA HIS A 577 -2.23 -30.56 -23.71
C HIS A 577 -1.44 -29.61 -24.62
N LEU A 578 -0.61 -30.20 -25.52
CA LEU A 578 0.02 -29.43 -26.57
C LEU A 578 -1.07 -28.68 -27.35
N ARG A 579 -1.03 -27.36 -27.34
CA ARG A 579 -1.86 -26.55 -28.25
C ARG A 579 -1.23 -26.61 -29.63
N GLU A 580 -1.87 -27.31 -30.54
CA GLU A 580 -1.51 -27.25 -31.96
C GLU A 580 -1.55 -25.77 -32.37
N HIS A 581 -0.47 -25.31 -33.02
CA HIS A 581 -0.44 -24.00 -33.64
C HIS A 581 -1.59 -23.93 -34.66
N ARG A 582 -2.68 -23.23 -34.32
CA ARG A 582 -3.60 -22.78 -35.35
C ARG A 582 -2.85 -21.75 -36.17
N SER A 583 -2.42 -22.21 -37.35
CA SER A 583 -1.83 -21.41 -38.43
C SER A 583 -2.74 -20.23 -38.81
#